data_5cb843d3a32bacd98d130b0a4b276135
#
_entry.id   5cb843d3a32bacd98d130b0a4b276135
#
_cell.length_a   1.000
_cell.length_b   1.000
_cell.length_c   1.000
_cell.angle_alpha   90.00
_cell.angle_beta   90.00
_cell.angle_gamma   90.00
#
_symmetry.space_group_name_H-M   'P 1'
#
loop_
_entity.id
_entity.type
_entity.pdbx_description
1 polymer ?
#
loop_
_entity_poly.entity_id
_entity_poly.type
_entity_poly.pdbx_seq_one_letter_code
_entity_poly.pdbx_strand_id
1 'polypeptide(L)'
;MISLAYRDISNSVGRYVLTGIGLGLLIGVTLTMAGVFRGMVDDGRALLRTADADIWVVQQNTLGPFAEPSSLPDDIYRGILAIDGVTRATNVAYLTLEVSHAGHSVRVMLEGIEPGHNRLQLTTGRPVTRSHYELVADERSGFQVGDLIPI
;
A
#
# COMPACT_ATOMS: atom_id res chain seq x y z
N MET A 1 15.40 -46.62 36.30
CA MET A 1 15.48 -45.28 36.87
C MET A 1 14.18 -44.55 36.62
N ILE A 2 13.37 -44.32 37.64
CA ILE A 2 12.09 -43.58 37.50
C ILE A 2 12.45 -42.10 37.45
N SER A 3 12.17 -41.47 36.33
CA SER A 3 12.45 -40.03 36.19
C SER A 3 11.51 -39.25 37.13
N LEU A 4 12.04 -38.63 38.17
CA LEU A 4 11.33 -37.78 39.12
C LEU A 4 10.56 -36.67 38.37
N ALA A 5 11.16 -36.14 37.30
CA ALA A 5 10.53 -35.13 36.45
C ALA A 5 9.20 -35.65 35.79
N TYR A 6 9.18 -36.87 35.28
CA TYR A 6 8.00 -37.44 34.69
C TYR A 6 6.87 -37.60 35.71
N ARG A 7 7.17 -38.00 36.93
CA ARG A 7 6.18 -38.19 38.01
C ARG A 7 5.65 -36.83 38.50
N ASP A 8 6.48 -35.80 38.56
CA ASP A 8 6.04 -34.46 38.93
C ASP A 8 5.12 -33.83 37.87
N ILE A 9 5.48 -33.99 36.60
CA ILE A 9 4.63 -33.55 35.47
C ILE A 9 3.30 -34.27 35.46
N SER A 10 3.29 -35.59 35.64
CA SER A 10 2.05 -36.38 35.63
C SER A 10 1.11 -36.09 36.80
N ASN A 11 1.63 -35.62 37.92
CA ASN A 11 0.84 -35.27 39.10
C ASN A 11 0.30 -33.84 39.07
N SER A 12 0.86 -32.97 38.20
CA SER A 12 0.52 -31.54 38.11
C SER A 12 0.29 -31.08 36.66
N VAL A 13 -0.24 -31.96 35.82
CA VAL A 13 -0.47 -31.73 34.38
C VAL A 13 -1.24 -30.43 34.13
N GLY A 14 -2.26 -30.13 34.92
CA GLY A 14 -3.06 -28.91 34.74
C GLY A 14 -2.24 -27.63 34.88
N ARG A 15 -1.28 -27.57 35.79
CA ARG A 15 -0.40 -26.41 35.97
C ARG A 15 0.53 -26.24 34.76
N TYR A 16 1.13 -27.33 34.29
CA TYR A 16 2.06 -27.26 33.14
C TYR A 16 1.32 -26.89 31.85
N VAL A 17 0.13 -27.44 31.64
CA VAL A 17 -0.72 -27.09 30.49
C VAL A 17 -1.12 -25.61 30.52
N LEU A 18 -1.59 -25.12 31.68
CA LEU A 18 -1.98 -23.73 31.83
C LEU A 18 -0.81 -22.76 31.58
N THR A 19 0.37 -23.09 32.14
CA THR A 19 1.58 -22.29 31.90
C THR A 19 2.03 -22.35 30.44
N GLY A 20 1.94 -23.52 29.81
CA GLY A 20 2.27 -23.72 28.39
C GLY A 20 1.34 -22.92 27.47
N ILE A 21 0.04 -22.91 27.75
CA ILE A 21 -0.94 -22.09 27.01
C ILE A 21 -0.62 -20.61 27.19
N GLY A 22 -0.34 -20.16 28.42
CA GLY A 22 0.01 -18.76 28.68
C GLY A 22 1.26 -18.32 27.92
N LEU A 23 2.31 -19.12 27.95
CA LEU A 23 3.54 -18.85 27.21
C LEU A 23 3.33 -18.92 25.70
N GLY A 24 2.56 -19.90 25.23
CA GLY A 24 2.21 -20.05 23.83
C GLY A 24 1.40 -18.86 23.28
N LEU A 25 0.46 -18.35 24.05
CA LEU A 25 -0.29 -17.13 23.74
C LEU A 25 0.63 -15.92 23.64
N LEU A 26 1.52 -15.74 24.59
CA LEU A 26 2.48 -14.62 24.59
C LEU A 26 3.35 -14.62 23.33
N ILE A 27 3.92 -15.79 23.00
CA ILE A 27 4.73 -15.96 21.80
C ILE A 27 3.88 -15.76 20.54
N GLY A 28 2.67 -16.31 20.50
CA GLY A 28 1.76 -16.17 19.39
C GLY A 28 1.40 -14.71 19.09
N VAL A 29 1.05 -13.93 20.10
CA VAL A 29 0.77 -12.49 19.96
C VAL A 29 1.99 -11.73 19.46
N THR A 30 3.18 -12.03 20.01
CA THR A 30 4.42 -11.37 19.59
C THR A 30 4.76 -11.65 18.13
N LEU A 31 4.64 -12.90 17.70
CA LEU A 31 4.87 -13.29 16.31
C LEU A 31 3.84 -12.68 15.35
N THR A 32 2.59 -12.64 15.76
CA THR A 32 1.52 -12.00 14.96
C THR A 32 1.80 -10.51 14.77
N MET A 33 2.15 -9.80 15.84
CA MET A 33 2.53 -8.39 15.76
C MET A 33 3.73 -8.15 14.83
N ALA A 34 4.75 -8.98 14.95
CA ALA A 34 5.93 -8.91 14.07
C ALA A 34 5.55 -9.20 12.60
N GLY A 35 4.63 -10.13 12.36
CA GLY A 35 4.12 -10.43 11.03
C GLY A 35 3.34 -9.28 10.42
N VAL A 36 2.44 -8.68 11.18
CA VAL A 36 1.67 -7.50 10.74
C VAL A 36 2.59 -6.33 10.42
N PHE A 37 3.56 -6.04 11.29
CA PHE A 37 4.53 -4.97 11.05
C PHE A 37 5.32 -5.19 9.75
N ARG A 38 5.81 -6.41 9.51
CA ARG A 38 6.51 -6.74 8.26
C ARG A 38 5.61 -6.59 7.04
N GLY A 39 4.37 -7.07 7.13
CA GLY A 39 3.39 -6.91 6.06
C GLY A 39 3.17 -5.44 5.70
N MET A 40 2.96 -4.57 6.67
CA MET A 40 2.79 -3.13 6.44
C MET A 40 4.02 -2.49 5.77
N VAL A 41 5.23 -2.87 6.18
CA VAL A 41 6.47 -2.37 5.56
C VAL A 41 6.61 -2.85 4.12
N ASP A 42 6.27 -4.11 3.85
CA ASP A 42 6.37 -4.68 2.51
C ASP A 42 5.31 -4.08 1.56
N ASP A 43 4.10 -3.85 2.04
CA ASP A 43 3.05 -3.14 1.28
C ASP A 43 3.46 -1.71 0.93
N GLY A 44 4.03 -0.97 1.89
CA GLY A 44 4.56 0.37 1.62
C GLY A 44 5.68 0.37 0.58
N ARG A 45 6.57 -0.63 0.62
CA ARG A 45 7.61 -0.79 -0.40
C ARG A 45 7.07 -1.17 -1.77
N ALA A 46 6.00 -1.97 -1.82
CA ALA A 46 5.37 -2.35 -3.08
C ALA A 46 4.81 -1.13 -3.82
N LEU A 47 4.15 -0.21 -3.10
CA LEU A 47 3.66 1.05 -3.67
C LEU A 47 4.79 1.88 -4.30
N LEU A 48 5.91 2.04 -3.59
CA LEU A 48 7.07 2.78 -4.10
C LEU A 48 7.70 2.13 -5.33
N ARG A 49 7.75 0.79 -5.38
CA ARG A 49 8.28 0.05 -6.52
C ARG A 49 7.40 0.16 -7.76
N THR A 50 6.10 0.20 -7.58
CA THR A 50 5.14 0.32 -8.70
C THR A 50 5.27 1.65 -9.41
N ALA A 51 5.64 2.71 -8.70
CA ALA A 51 5.85 4.03 -9.26
C ALA A 51 7.12 4.16 -10.13
N ASP A 52 8.05 3.18 -10.07
CA ASP A 52 9.31 3.15 -10.86
C ASP A 52 10.10 4.48 -10.74
N ALA A 53 10.11 5.07 -9.56
CA ALA A 53 10.79 6.31 -9.23
C ALA A 53 11.94 6.05 -8.26
N ASP A 54 13.13 6.53 -8.61
CA ASP A 54 14.31 6.46 -7.74
C ASP A 54 14.24 7.46 -6.58
N ILE A 55 13.61 8.63 -6.84
CA ILE A 55 13.52 9.73 -5.88
C ILE A 55 12.10 10.30 -5.87
N TRP A 56 11.58 10.51 -4.68
CA TRP A 56 10.33 11.23 -4.44
C TRP A 56 10.62 12.62 -3.87
N VAL A 57 10.07 13.63 -4.52
CA VAL A 57 10.14 15.01 -4.04
C VAL A 57 8.79 15.36 -3.42
N VAL A 58 8.83 15.77 -2.17
CA VAL A 58 7.65 16.15 -1.38
C VAL A 58 7.87 17.50 -0.72
N GLN A 59 6.80 18.09 -0.21
CA GLN A 59 6.89 19.35 0.53
C GLN A 59 7.81 19.20 1.74
N GLN A 60 8.55 20.25 2.03
CA GLN A 60 9.45 20.29 3.19
C GLN A 60 8.69 19.99 4.49
N ASN A 61 9.31 19.19 5.35
CA ASN A 61 8.75 18.70 6.63
C ASN A 61 7.56 17.73 6.51
N THR A 62 7.38 17.05 5.38
CA THR A 62 6.44 15.92 5.25
C THR A 62 7.18 14.59 5.29
N LEU A 63 6.50 13.55 5.82
CA LEU A 63 7.07 12.21 6.03
C LEU A 63 7.07 11.33 4.77
N GLY A 64 6.62 11.85 3.65
CA GLY A 64 6.62 11.13 2.38
C GLY A 64 5.30 11.16 1.63
N PRO A 65 5.25 10.61 0.42
CA PRO A 65 4.13 10.82 -0.50
C PRO A 65 2.80 10.21 -0.05
N PHE A 66 2.81 9.23 0.85
CA PHE A 66 1.61 8.52 1.30
C PHE A 66 1.30 8.71 2.79
N ALA A 67 2.22 9.28 3.56
CA ALA A 67 2.07 9.45 5.00
C ALA A 67 1.32 10.74 5.35
N GLU A 68 1.59 11.81 4.60
CA GLU A 68 1.01 13.14 4.83
C GLU A 68 0.70 13.82 3.50
N PRO A 69 -0.33 14.69 3.46
CA PRO A 69 -0.59 15.51 2.28
C PRO A 69 0.62 16.38 1.94
N SER A 70 1.01 16.35 0.69
CA SER A 70 2.11 17.16 0.16
C SER A 70 1.60 17.96 -1.03
N SER A 71 1.88 19.25 -1.05
CA SER A 71 1.53 20.14 -2.16
C SER A 71 2.77 20.83 -2.67
N LEU A 72 3.03 20.66 -3.95
CA LEU A 72 4.17 21.28 -4.64
C LEU A 72 3.66 22.14 -5.80
N PRO A 73 4.39 23.23 -6.16
CA PRO A 73 4.11 23.96 -7.38
C PRO A 73 4.20 23.05 -8.61
N ASP A 74 3.27 23.23 -9.55
CA ASP A 74 3.16 22.37 -10.74
C ASP A 74 4.40 22.42 -11.65
N ASP A 75 5.13 23.51 -11.61
CA ASP A 75 6.30 23.75 -12.43
C ASP A 75 7.64 23.27 -11.82
N ILE A 76 7.62 22.73 -10.59
CA ILE A 76 8.83 22.33 -9.86
C ILE A 76 9.64 21.27 -10.63
N TYR A 77 8.97 20.40 -11.39
CA TYR A 77 9.63 19.36 -12.17
C TYR A 77 10.64 19.91 -13.17
N ARG A 78 10.45 21.15 -13.66
CA ARG A 78 11.39 21.81 -14.59
C ARG A 78 12.71 22.14 -13.90
N GLY A 79 12.65 22.61 -12.65
CA GLY A 79 13.84 22.84 -11.85
C GLY A 79 14.57 21.53 -11.51
N ILE A 80 13.82 20.46 -11.25
CA ILE A 80 14.38 19.14 -10.97
C ILE A 80 15.08 18.56 -12.21
N LEU A 81 14.51 18.72 -13.40
CA LEU A 81 15.12 18.29 -14.67
C LEU A 81 16.42 19.03 -15.00
N ALA A 82 16.66 20.21 -14.42
CA ALA A 82 17.89 20.96 -14.59
C ALA A 82 19.05 20.42 -13.73
N ILE A 83 18.81 19.49 -12.84
CA ILE A 83 19.83 18.89 -11.97
C ILE A 83 20.59 17.79 -12.73
N ASP A 84 21.92 17.86 -12.70
CA ASP A 84 22.76 16.84 -13.33
C ASP A 84 22.48 15.45 -12.78
N GLY A 85 22.27 14.48 -13.68
CA GLY A 85 21.96 13.10 -13.34
C GLY A 85 20.45 12.79 -13.30
N VAL A 86 19.57 13.78 -13.36
CA VAL A 86 18.13 13.56 -13.50
C VAL A 86 17.78 13.36 -14.97
N THR A 87 17.30 12.18 -15.30
CA THR A 87 16.92 11.85 -16.68
C THR A 87 15.44 12.11 -16.95
N ARG A 88 14.60 12.07 -15.91
CA ARG A 88 13.16 12.26 -16.00
C ARG A 88 12.59 12.77 -14.68
N ALA A 89 11.62 13.65 -14.76
CA ALA A 89 10.80 14.10 -13.63
C ALA A 89 9.35 14.24 -14.10
N THR A 90 8.41 13.76 -13.31
CA THR A 90 6.97 13.85 -13.58
C THR A 90 6.23 14.23 -12.32
N ASN A 91 5.12 14.94 -12.47
CA ASN A 91 4.22 15.23 -11.37
C ASN A 91 3.22 14.08 -11.21
N VAL A 92 2.93 13.73 -9.97
CA VAL A 92 1.89 12.78 -9.61
C VAL A 92 0.96 13.44 -8.60
N ALA A 93 -0.34 13.33 -8.82
CA ALA A 93 -1.35 13.82 -7.90
C ALA A 93 -2.16 12.65 -7.34
N TYR A 94 -2.36 12.64 -6.02
CA TYR A 94 -3.19 11.66 -5.33
C TYR A 94 -4.40 12.34 -4.71
N LEU A 95 -5.59 11.82 -5.01
CA LEU A 95 -6.84 12.31 -4.44
C LEU A 95 -7.68 11.12 -3.97
N THR A 96 -8.03 11.11 -2.70
CA THR A 96 -8.97 10.12 -2.16
C THR A 96 -10.38 10.73 -2.19
N LEU A 97 -11.30 10.03 -2.84
CA LEU A 97 -12.69 10.47 -2.96
C LEU A 97 -13.64 9.28 -2.81
N GLU A 98 -14.88 9.60 -2.59
CA GLU A 98 -15.97 8.64 -2.46
C GLU A 98 -16.85 8.75 -3.71
N VAL A 99 -16.98 7.63 -4.41
CA VAL A 99 -17.71 7.55 -5.69
C VAL A 99 -18.91 6.65 -5.53
N SER A 100 -20.06 7.07 -6.07
CA SER A 100 -21.25 6.23 -6.10
C SER A 100 -21.20 5.30 -7.32
N HIS A 101 -21.18 3.98 -7.08
CA HIS A 101 -21.23 2.97 -8.12
C HIS A 101 -22.27 1.90 -7.79
N ALA A 102 -23.17 1.61 -8.72
CA ALA A 102 -24.25 0.62 -8.55
C ALA A 102 -25.08 0.79 -7.25
N GLY A 103 -25.29 2.03 -6.80
CA GLY A 103 -26.06 2.33 -5.58
C GLY A 103 -25.28 2.14 -4.27
N HIS A 104 -23.98 1.89 -4.34
CA HIS A 104 -23.09 1.79 -3.18
C HIS A 104 -22.02 2.88 -3.25
N SER A 105 -21.58 3.35 -2.08
CA SER A 105 -20.49 4.29 -1.99
C SER A 105 -19.17 3.52 -1.89
N VAL A 106 -18.25 3.78 -2.82
CA VAL A 106 -16.93 3.15 -2.89
C VAL A 106 -15.87 4.21 -2.71
N ARG A 107 -14.98 4.03 -1.73
CA ARG A 107 -13.83 4.91 -1.54
C ARG A 107 -12.73 4.51 -2.49
N VAL A 108 -12.30 5.43 -3.33
CA VAL A 108 -11.24 5.23 -4.32
C VAL A 108 -10.12 6.23 -4.12
N MET A 109 -8.90 5.81 -4.40
CA MET A 109 -7.75 6.70 -4.52
C MET A 109 -7.51 6.91 -6.01
N LEU A 110 -7.67 8.14 -6.45
CA LEU A 110 -7.39 8.57 -7.83
C LEU A 110 -5.94 9.00 -7.91
N GLU A 111 -5.20 8.42 -8.84
CA GLU A 111 -3.85 8.81 -9.16
C GLU A 111 -3.84 9.52 -10.51
N GLY A 112 -3.46 10.79 -10.50
CA GLY A 112 -3.23 11.58 -11.71
C GLY A 112 -1.81 11.40 -12.19
N ILE A 113 -1.65 10.88 -13.40
CA ILE A 113 -0.35 10.60 -14.02
C ILE A 113 -0.27 11.23 -15.42
N GLU A 114 0.95 11.53 -15.85
CA GLU A 114 1.18 11.93 -17.24
C GLU A 114 0.96 10.77 -18.22
N PRO A 115 0.20 10.97 -19.32
CA PRO A 115 0.03 9.94 -20.34
C PRO A 115 1.36 9.47 -20.93
N GLY A 116 1.49 8.17 -21.15
CA GLY A 116 2.71 7.57 -21.70
C GLY A 116 3.71 7.06 -20.66
N HIS A 117 3.51 7.34 -19.37
CA HIS A 117 4.34 6.83 -18.28
C HIS A 117 3.74 5.60 -17.58
N ASN A 118 2.61 5.14 -18.08
CA ASN A 118 1.86 4.06 -17.44
C ASN A 118 2.40 2.70 -17.84
N ARG A 119 3.05 2.01 -16.90
CA ARG A 119 3.48 0.60 -17.03
C ARG A 119 2.45 -0.38 -16.43
N LEU A 120 1.21 0.06 -16.24
CA LEU A 120 0.17 -0.81 -15.71
C LEU A 120 -0.07 -1.98 -16.67
N GLN A 121 -0.02 -3.18 -16.13
CA GLN A 121 -0.46 -4.37 -16.85
C GLN A 121 -1.99 -4.38 -16.86
N LEU A 122 -2.56 -4.11 -18.02
CA LEU A 122 -4.00 -4.10 -18.21
C LEU A 122 -4.52 -5.52 -18.43
N THR A 123 -5.54 -5.89 -17.68
CA THR A 123 -6.26 -7.15 -17.88
C THR A 123 -7.24 -7.02 -19.05
N THR A 124 -7.89 -5.85 -19.15
CA THR A 124 -8.90 -5.56 -20.19
C THR A 124 -8.85 -4.07 -20.56
N GLY A 125 -9.29 -3.72 -21.75
CA GLY A 125 -9.34 -2.34 -22.22
C GLY A 125 -8.05 -1.84 -22.85
N ARG A 126 -7.81 -0.54 -22.77
CA ARG A 126 -6.64 0.14 -23.33
C ARG A 126 -6.03 1.11 -22.32
N PRO A 127 -4.75 1.44 -22.45
CA PRO A 127 -4.14 2.45 -21.57
C PRO A 127 -4.76 3.83 -21.80
N VAL A 128 -4.65 4.67 -20.76
CA VAL A 128 -4.99 6.10 -20.88
C VAL A 128 -4.09 6.72 -21.93
N THR A 129 -4.68 7.36 -22.91
CA THR A 129 -3.99 8.09 -23.96
C THR A 129 -4.05 9.60 -23.67
N ARG A 130 -4.22 10.44 -24.66
CA ARG A 130 -4.30 11.90 -24.49
C ARG A 130 -5.71 12.43 -24.27
N SER A 131 -6.70 11.56 -24.14
CA SER A 131 -8.07 11.96 -23.95
C SER A 131 -8.32 12.39 -22.51
N HIS A 132 -8.98 13.50 -22.32
CA HIS A 132 -9.52 13.91 -21.04
C HIS A 132 -10.61 12.95 -20.61
N TYR A 133 -10.82 12.80 -19.30
CA TYR A 133 -11.90 11.98 -18.72
C TYR A 133 -11.78 10.48 -18.98
N GLU A 134 -10.57 9.99 -19.13
CA GLU A 134 -10.29 8.55 -19.18
C GLU A 134 -9.55 8.13 -17.90
N LEU A 135 -9.91 6.96 -17.37
CA LEU A 135 -9.21 6.35 -16.26
C LEU A 135 -9.05 4.84 -16.45
N VAL A 136 -8.08 4.27 -15.75
CA VAL A 136 -7.92 2.83 -15.57
C VAL A 136 -8.28 2.52 -14.12
N ALA A 137 -9.21 1.59 -13.93
CA ALA A 137 -9.64 1.17 -12.60
C ALA A 137 -9.03 -0.18 -12.21
N ASP A 138 -8.80 -0.39 -10.91
CA ASP A 138 -8.44 -1.70 -10.39
C ASP A 138 -9.61 -2.66 -10.57
N GLU A 139 -9.33 -3.88 -11.02
CA GLU A 139 -10.32 -4.94 -11.22
C GLU A 139 -11.15 -5.21 -9.94
N ARG A 140 -10.53 -5.07 -8.77
CA ARG A 140 -11.18 -5.26 -7.47
C ARG A 140 -12.19 -4.16 -7.11
N SER A 141 -12.15 -3.03 -7.80
CA SER A 141 -13.10 -1.93 -7.56
C SER A 141 -14.51 -2.21 -8.09
N GLY A 142 -14.66 -3.24 -8.93
CA GLY A 142 -15.93 -3.65 -9.51
C GLY A 142 -16.37 -2.82 -10.71
N PHE A 143 -15.59 -1.83 -11.15
CA PHE A 143 -15.87 -1.05 -12.35
C PHE A 143 -15.64 -1.86 -13.62
N GLN A 144 -16.45 -1.60 -14.63
CA GLN A 144 -16.35 -2.24 -15.94
C GLN A 144 -15.90 -1.25 -17.01
N VAL A 145 -15.33 -1.77 -18.10
CA VAL A 145 -14.94 -0.93 -19.23
C VAL A 145 -16.19 -0.28 -19.87
N GLY A 146 -16.22 1.04 -19.88
CA GLY A 146 -17.34 1.82 -20.39
C GLY A 146 -18.23 2.44 -19.30
N ASP A 147 -17.97 2.16 -18.04
CA ASP A 147 -18.66 2.82 -16.93
C ASP A 147 -18.33 4.31 -16.90
N LEU A 148 -19.34 5.11 -16.58
CA LEU A 148 -19.21 6.55 -16.35
C LEU A 148 -19.18 6.80 -14.84
N ILE A 149 -18.09 7.36 -14.37
CA ILE A 149 -17.88 7.63 -12.96
C ILE A 149 -17.99 9.14 -12.75
N PRO A 150 -19.03 9.62 -12.06
CA PRO A 150 -19.16 11.04 -11.71
C PRO A 150 -18.12 11.36 -10.62
N ILE A 151 -17.22 12.28 -10.91
CA ILE A 151 -16.17 12.77 -9.99
C ILE A 151 -16.44 14.23 -9.70
#